data_dbfa85dbaeea567bd7ee64160024a9e0
#
_entry.id   dbfa85dbaeea567bd7ee64160024a9e0
#
_cell.length_a   1.000
_cell.length_b   1.000
_cell.length_c   1.000
_cell.angle_alpha   90.00
_cell.angle_beta   90.00
_cell.angle_gamma   90.00
#
_symmetry.space_group_name_H-M   'P 1'
#
loop_
_entity.id
_entity.type
_entity.pdbx_description
1 polymer ?
#
loop_
_entity_poly.entity_id
_entity_poly.type
_entity_poly.pdbx_seq_one_letter_code
_entity_poly.pdbx_strand_id
1 'polypeptide(L)'
;MRLKDRIAVVTGVGSGIGRASAVLFAREGAFVALVDRDETGMRETLDAVRHTEGDGSAHQGDVGDGDFAKATIEEVVSRHGRIDVLMTAAGWSCGGTVVTTDPADWDAVFRTHVGGTWLWGRAAIPQMQRQGKGAVITIASQLAIAGGRGNSAYIAAKGAIISLTKTMAVDFATDGIRVNAIAPGAIDTPLLNRSFARHADVEKVRETSRNRHAMKRFGRAEEVAEAALYLASDTSSFTTGAVMVVDGGWLAA
;
A
#
# COMPACT_ATOMS: atom_id res chain seq x y z
N MET A 1 -18.24 8.89 -9.76
CA MET A 1 -16.85 8.44 -9.95
C MET A 1 -15.91 9.45 -9.29
N ARG A 2 -15.27 9.03 -8.20
CA ARG A 2 -14.41 9.90 -7.36
C ARG A 2 -13.01 10.14 -7.95
N LEU A 3 -12.58 9.31 -8.91
CA LEU A 3 -11.28 9.38 -9.58
C LEU A 3 -11.41 9.52 -11.11
N LYS A 4 -12.53 10.08 -11.58
CA LYS A 4 -12.75 10.28 -13.02
C LYS A 4 -11.56 11.04 -13.65
N ASP A 5 -11.04 10.49 -14.75
CA ASP A 5 -9.93 11.05 -15.54
C ASP A 5 -8.61 11.20 -14.75
N ARG A 6 -8.44 10.46 -13.63
CA ARG A 6 -7.21 10.42 -12.83
C ARG A 6 -6.30 9.28 -13.29
N ILE A 7 -5.00 9.50 -13.15
CA ILE A 7 -3.98 8.49 -13.42
C ILE A 7 -3.41 8.02 -12.07
N ALA A 8 -3.63 6.75 -11.75
CA ALA A 8 -3.16 6.14 -10.52
C ALA A 8 -2.05 5.11 -10.80
N VAL A 9 -0.99 5.13 -9.99
CA VAL A 9 0.03 4.09 -9.95
C VAL A 9 -0.13 3.33 -8.65
N VAL A 10 -0.31 2.01 -8.71
CA VAL A 10 -0.51 1.16 -7.54
C VAL A 10 0.50 0.03 -7.55
N THR A 11 1.31 -0.09 -6.47
CA THR A 11 2.26 -1.20 -6.32
C THR A 11 1.70 -2.30 -5.41
N GLY A 12 2.15 -3.53 -5.60
CA GLY A 12 1.67 -4.67 -4.81
C GLY A 12 0.28 -5.15 -5.22
N VAL A 13 -0.04 -5.04 -6.51
CA VAL A 13 -1.37 -5.33 -7.04
C VAL A 13 -1.64 -6.82 -7.27
N GLY A 14 -0.64 -7.68 -7.19
CA GLY A 14 -0.79 -9.11 -7.42
C GLY A 14 -1.81 -9.79 -6.48
N SER A 15 -2.13 -9.18 -5.33
CA SER A 15 -3.15 -9.71 -4.40
C SER A 15 -3.59 -8.68 -3.35
N GLY A 16 -4.54 -9.05 -2.51
CA GLY A 16 -4.91 -8.37 -1.26
C GLY A 16 -5.27 -6.89 -1.43
N ILE A 17 -4.72 -6.04 -0.57
CA ILE A 17 -5.06 -4.61 -0.50
C ILE A 17 -4.73 -3.88 -1.81
N GLY A 18 -3.56 -4.15 -2.40
CA GLY A 18 -3.16 -3.51 -3.66
C GLY A 18 -4.11 -3.85 -4.80
N ARG A 19 -4.48 -5.14 -4.96
CA ARG A 19 -5.48 -5.60 -5.93
C ARG A 19 -6.83 -4.92 -5.73
N ALA A 20 -7.36 -4.98 -4.50
CA ALA A 20 -8.67 -4.40 -4.19
C ALA A 20 -8.70 -2.88 -4.45
N SER A 21 -7.62 -2.18 -4.11
CA SER A 21 -7.50 -0.74 -4.35
C SER A 21 -7.43 -0.42 -5.84
N ALA A 22 -6.64 -1.17 -6.62
CA ALA A 22 -6.51 -0.98 -8.06
C ALA A 22 -7.86 -1.16 -8.78
N VAL A 23 -8.59 -2.23 -8.45
CA VAL A 23 -9.93 -2.50 -9.02
C VAL A 23 -10.93 -1.42 -8.63
N LEU A 24 -10.91 -0.97 -7.37
CA LEU A 24 -11.79 0.09 -6.90
C LEU A 24 -11.48 1.44 -7.58
N PHE A 25 -10.20 1.79 -7.72
CA PHE A 25 -9.78 3.03 -8.38
C PHE A 25 -10.22 3.06 -9.85
N ALA A 26 -10.09 1.93 -10.56
CA ALA A 26 -10.56 1.79 -11.94
C ALA A 26 -12.09 1.96 -12.04
N ARG A 27 -12.84 1.29 -11.16
CA ARG A 27 -14.31 1.43 -11.07
C ARG A 27 -14.75 2.87 -10.80
N GLU A 28 -13.91 3.64 -10.11
CA GLU A 28 -14.13 5.06 -9.82
C GLU A 28 -13.58 6.00 -10.91
N GLY A 29 -13.20 5.45 -12.07
CA GLY A 29 -12.87 6.19 -13.27
C GLY A 29 -11.40 6.54 -13.45
N ALA A 30 -10.49 5.96 -12.65
CA ALA A 30 -9.06 6.14 -12.87
C ALA A 30 -8.52 5.16 -13.93
N PHE A 31 -7.55 5.62 -14.73
CA PHE A 31 -6.60 4.71 -15.36
C PHE A 31 -5.60 4.22 -14.30
N VAL A 32 -5.33 2.90 -14.22
CA VAL A 32 -4.46 2.34 -13.19
C VAL A 32 -3.23 1.65 -13.79
N ALA A 33 -2.04 2.20 -13.52
CA ALA A 33 -0.78 1.52 -13.77
C ALA A 33 -0.51 0.53 -12.63
N LEU A 34 -0.59 -0.76 -12.94
CA LEU A 34 -0.49 -1.90 -12.05
C LEU A 34 0.96 -2.36 -11.94
N VAL A 35 1.51 -2.39 -10.73
CA VAL A 35 2.90 -2.78 -10.50
C VAL A 35 2.99 -3.95 -9.55
N ASP A 36 3.60 -5.04 -9.98
CA ASP A 36 3.95 -6.19 -9.11
C ASP A 36 5.09 -7.00 -9.73
N ARG A 37 5.77 -7.78 -8.92
CA ARG A 37 6.72 -8.81 -9.38
C ARG A 37 6.03 -10.11 -9.78
N ASP A 38 4.84 -10.39 -9.22
CA ASP A 38 3.99 -11.53 -9.54
C ASP A 38 3.18 -11.23 -10.81
N GLU A 39 3.69 -11.69 -11.94
CA GLU A 39 3.06 -11.49 -13.24
C GLU A 39 1.65 -12.08 -13.30
N THR A 40 1.46 -13.28 -12.77
CA THR A 40 0.16 -13.97 -12.80
C THR A 40 -0.88 -13.18 -12.00
N GLY A 41 -0.56 -12.87 -10.75
CA GLY A 41 -1.48 -12.10 -9.90
C GLY A 41 -1.77 -10.70 -10.43
N MET A 42 -0.78 -10.07 -11.07
CA MET A 42 -0.95 -8.76 -11.71
C MET A 42 -1.87 -8.84 -12.94
N ARG A 43 -1.74 -9.87 -13.78
CA ARG A 43 -2.62 -10.10 -14.94
C ARG A 43 -4.07 -10.33 -14.51
N GLU A 44 -4.29 -11.18 -13.49
CA GLU A 44 -5.62 -11.39 -12.90
C GLU A 44 -6.23 -10.05 -12.42
N THR A 45 -5.41 -9.17 -11.84
CA THR A 45 -5.85 -7.84 -11.41
C THR A 45 -6.20 -6.95 -12.59
N LEU A 46 -5.42 -6.97 -13.66
CA LEU A 46 -5.72 -6.21 -14.88
C LEU A 46 -7.05 -6.68 -15.51
N ASP A 47 -7.28 -7.99 -15.55
CA ASP A 47 -8.55 -8.53 -16.03
C ASP A 47 -9.72 -8.09 -15.15
N ALA A 48 -9.55 -8.10 -13.81
CA ALA A 48 -10.55 -7.60 -12.89
C ALA A 48 -10.83 -6.09 -13.07
N VAL A 49 -9.80 -5.27 -13.35
CA VAL A 49 -9.94 -3.85 -13.70
C VAL A 49 -10.80 -3.70 -14.96
N ARG A 50 -10.51 -4.45 -16.02
CA ARG A 50 -11.26 -4.39 -17.28
C ARG A 50 -12.72 -4.83 -17.13
N HIS A 51 -13.00 -5.78 -16.24
CA HIS A 51 -14.38 -6.18 -15.93
C HIS A 51 -15.21 -5.08 -15.23
N THR A 52 -14.57 -4.05 -14.69
CA THR A 52 -15.29 -2.87 -14.16
C THR A 52 -15.52 -1.77 -15.20
N GLU A 53 -15.31 -2.05 -16.49
CA GLU A 53 -15.26 -1.06 -17.57
C GLU A 53 -14.14 -0.01 -17.37
N GLY A 54 -13.18 -0.31 -16.50
CA GLY A 54 -11.99 0.50 -16.25
C GLY A 54 -10.85 0.15 -17.21
N ASP A 55 -9.77 0.93 -17.15
CA ASP A 55 -8.58 0.71 -17.97
C ASP A 55 -7.31 0.75 -17.12
N GLY A 56 -6.25 0.10 -17.62
CA GLY A 56 -4.96 0.05 -16.93
C GLY A 56 -3.86 -0.60 -17.75
N SER A 57 -2.64 -0.45 -17.26
CA SER A 57 -1.44 -1.11 -17.80
C SER A 57 -0.74 -1.95 -16.73
N ALA A 58 -0.04 -2.99 -17.14
CA ALA A 58 0.71 -3.88 -16.26
C ALA A 58 2.21 -3.64 -16.42
N HIS A 59 2.92 -3.49 -15.29
CA HIS A 59 4.36 -3.24 -15.22
C HIS A 59 4.99 -4.22 -14.24
N GLN A 60 5.66 -5.23 -14.77
CA GLN A 60 6.28 -6.28 -13.96
C GLN A 60 7.67 -5.88 -13.49
N GLY A 61 7.91 -5.90 -12.17
CA GLY A 61 9.23 -5.63 -11.60
C GLY A 61 9.26 -5.58 -10.07
N ASP A 62 10.47 -5.45 -9.53
CA ASP A 62 10.71 -5.31 -8.09
C ASP A 62 10.58 -3.83 -7.68
N VAL A 63 9.72 -3.55 -6.73
CA VAL A 63 9.53 -2.18 -6.19
C VAL A 63 10.78 -1.61 -5.54
N GLY A 64 11.72 -2.46 -5.12
CA GLY A 64 13.03 -2.06 -4.59
C GLY A 64 14.07 -1.74 -5.66
N ASP A 65 13.70 -1.71 -6.94
CA ASP A 65 14.54 -1.28 -8.06
C ASP A 65 14.18 0.15 -8.46
N GLY A 66 15.14 1.07 -8.28
CA GLY A 66 14.93 2.49 -8.54
C GLY A 66 14.87 2.83 -10.03
N ASP A 67 15.62 2.12 -10.87
CA ASP A 67 15.59 2.34 -12.32
C ASP A 67 14.27 1.85 -12.91
N PHE A 68 13.77 0.71 -12.44
CA PHE A 68 12.43 0.22 -12.79
C PHE A 68 11.33 1.20 -12.36
N ALA A 69 11.37 1.71 -11.13
CA ALA A 69 10.39 2.69 -10.66
C ALA A 69 10.41 3.96 -11.52
N LYS A 70 11.59 4.48 -11.83
CA LYS A 70 11.79 5.65 -12.70
C LYS A 70 11.24 5.40 -14.10
N ALA A 71 11.65 4.32 -14.76
CA ALA A 71 11.21 3.98 -16.11
C ALA A 71 9.68 3.82 -16.20
N THR A 72 9.07 3.15 -15.22
CA THR A 72 7.61 2.98 -15.16
C THR A 72 6.89 4.33 -15.05
N ILE A 73 7.35 5.22 -14.17
CA ILE A 73 6.76 6.55 -14.01
C ILE A 73 6.92 7.37 -15.29
N GLU A 74 8.10 7.35 -15.92
CA GLU A 74 8.34 8.06 -17.19
C GLU A 74 7.44 7.53 -18.32
N GLU A 75 7.21 6.21 -18.40
CA GLU A 75 6.29 5.62 -19.37
C GLU A 75 4.85 6.09 -19.13
N VAL A 76 4.35 6.04 -17.89
CA VAL A 76 3.00 6.48 -17.53
C VAL A 76 2.83 7.97 -17.86
N VAL A 77 3.81 8.80 -17.51
CA VAL A 77 3.78 10.25 -17.82
C VAL A 77 3.82 10.50 -19.31
N SER A 78 4.63 9.76 -20.07
CA SER A 78 4.69 9.90 -21.54
C SER A 78 3.36 9.61 -22.21
N ARG A 79 2.59 8.64 -21.69
CA ARG A 79 1.30 8.23 -22.26
C ARG A 79 0.14 9.12 -21.84
N HIS A 80 0.14 9.57 -20.58
CA HIS A 80 -1.04 10.22 -19.97
C HIS A 80 -0.79 11.68 -19.56
N GLY A 81 0.46 12.15 -19.61
CA GLY A 81 0.84 13.53 -19.28
C GLY A 81 0.86 13.84 -17.77
N ARG A 82 0.39 12.91 -16.91
CA ARG A 82 0.18 13.17 -15.48
C ARG A 82 0.25 11.92 -14.62
N ILE A 83 0.39 12.14 -13.30
CA ILE A 83 0.15 11.16 -12.24
C ILE A 83 -0.61 11.86 -11.12
N ASP A 84 -1.80 11.39 -10.79
CA ASP A 84 -2.63 11.97 -9.74
C ASP A 84 -2.51 11.24 -8.40
N VAL A 85 -2.35 9.93 -8.46
CA VAL A 85 -2.31 9.06 -7.28
C VAL A 85 -1.12 8.11 -7.37
N LEU A 86 -0.35 8.02 -6.28
CA LEU A 86 0.60 6.96 -6.04
C LEU A 86 0.19 6.18 -4.79
N MET A 87 -0.02 4.87 -4.91
CA MET A 87 -0.26 3.99 -3.76
C MET A 87 0.84 2.94 -3.65
N THR A 88 1.59 2.96 -2.56
CA THR A 88 2.65 1.97 -2.28
C THR A 88 2.14 0.90 -1.33
N ALA A 89 1.64 -0.23 -1.89
CA ALA A 89 1.06 -1.33 -1.13
C ALA A 89 1.88 -2.64 -1.20
N ALA A 90 2.96 -2.68 -1.98
CA ALA A 90 3.83 -3.84 -2.05
C ALA A 90 4.47 -4.16 -0.70
N GLY A 91 4.49 -5.44 -0.35
CA GLY A 91 5.13 -5.83 0.90
C GLY A 91 4.92 -7.30 1.27
N TRP A 92 5.76 -7.76 2.20
CA TRP A 92 5.77 -9.13 2.71
C TRP A 92 6.28 -9.14 4.15
N SER A 93 6.27 -10.32 4.81
CA SER A 93 6.77 -10.49 6.17
C SER A 93 7.52 -11.81 6.29
N CYS A 94 8.71 -11.77 6.87
CA CYS A 94 9.51 -12.95 7.18
C CYS A 94 9.13 -13.60 8.52
N GLY A 95 8.50 -12.86 9.42
CA GLY A 95 8.38 -13.26 10.84
C GLY A 95 9.67 -12.96 11.61
N GLY A 96 9.86 -13.66 12.74
CA GLY A 96 11.08 -13.57 13.55
C GLY A 96 11.09 -12.46 14.61
N THR A 97 11.84 -12.73 15.70
CA THR A 97 12.17 -11.76 16.75
C THR A 97 13.47 -11.03 16.39
N VAL A 98 13.90 -10.07 17.18
CA VAL A 98 15.20 -9.40 17.02
C VAL A 98 16.38 -10.40 17.03
N VAL A 99 16.23 -11.52 17.75
CA VAL A 99 17.27 -12.56 17.84
C VAL A 99 17.20 -13.58 16.69
N THR A 100 16.00 -13.85 16.16
CA THR A 100 15.78 -14.94 15.19
C THR A 100 15.53 -14.48 13.77
N THR A 101 15.40 -13.17 13.51
CA THR A 101 15.29 -12.64 12.15
C THR A 101 16.66 -12.72 11.47
N ASP A 102 16.71 -13.35 10.29
CA ASP A 102 17.93 -13.37 9.48
C ASP A 102 18.25 -11.95 8.99
N PRO A 103 19.52 -11.49 9.05
CA PRO A 103 19.92 -10.18 8.52
C PRO A 103 19.53 -9.96 7.06
N ALA A 104 19.62 -10.98 6.20
CA ALA A 104 19.23 -10.86 4.80
C ALA A 104 17.71 -10.65 4.64
N ASP A 105 16.89 -11.31 5.47
CA ASP A 105 15.45 -11.08 5.51
C ASP A 105 15.11 -9.67 6.03
N TRP A 106 15.84 -9.21 7.05
CA TRP A 106 15.72 -7.83 7.56
C TRP A 106 15.95 -6.82 6.43
N ASP A 107 17.06 -6.93 5.72
CA ASP A 107 17.42 -6.03 4.62
C ASP A 107 16.40 -6.11 3.48
N ALA A 108 15.95 -7.31 3.12
CA ALA A 108 14.97 -7.51 2.05
C ALA A 108 13.58 -6.92 2.41
N VAL A 109 13.15 -7.02 3.68
CA VAL A 109 11.92 -6.39 4.17
C VAL A 109 12.05 -4.86 4.09
N PHE A 110 13.15 -4.29 4.57
CA PHE A 110 13.38 -2.84 4.50
C PHE A 110 13.49 -2.35 3.06
N ARG A 111 14.21 -3.06 2.19
CA ARG A 111 14.32 -2.74 0.76
C ARG A 111 12.94 -2.69 0.09
N THR A 112 12.09 -3.68 0.34
CA THR A 112 10.75 -3.73 -0.26
C THR A 112 9.84 -2.64 0.30
N HIS A 113 9.73 -2.53 1.62
CA HIS A 113 8.74 -1.67 2.26
C HIS A 113 9.16 -0.19 2.27
N VAL A 114 10.32 0.09 2.86
CA VAL A 114 10.81 1.46 3.06
C VAL A 114 11.48 1.96 1.78
N GLY A 115 12.40 1.18 1.23
CA GLY A 115 13.10 1.48 -0.01
C GLY A 115 12.11 1.65 -1.16
N GLY A 116 11.20 0.69 -1.35
CA GLY A 116 10.18 0.76 -2.38
C GLY A 116 9.31 2.00 -2.24
N THR A 117 8.78 2.28 -1.04
CA THR A 117 7.96 3.50 -0.82
C THR A 117 8.74 4.77 -1.16
N TRP A 118 10.00 4.87 -0.76
CA TRP A 118 10.85 6.02 -1.04
C TRP A 118 11.19 6.15 -2.54
N LEU A 119 11.57 5.06 -3.21
CA LEU A 119 11.93 5.06 -4.63
C LEU A 119 10.75 5.47 -5.52
N TRP A 120 9.56 4.92 -5.27
CA TRP A 120 8.35 5.28 -6.01
C TRP A 120 7.90 6.71 -5.73
N GLY A 121 8.01 7.19 -4.48
CA GLY A 121 7.79 8.59 -4.13
C GLY A 121 8.76 9.51 -4.87
N ARG A 122 10.07 9.19 -4.83
CA ARG A 122 11.13 9.92 -5.54
C ARG A 122 10.87 10.02 -7.05
N ALA A 123 10.32 8.98 -7.66
CA ALA A 123 10.03 8.97 -9.09
C ALA A 123 8.76 9.78 -9.44
N ALA A 124 7.69 9.65 -8.64
CA ALA A 124 6.37 10.23 -8.97
C ALA A 124 6.20 11.69 -8.51
N ILE A 125 6.74 12.06 -7.35
CA ILE A 125 6.54 13.38 -6.74
C ILE A 125 6.98 14.53 -7.65
N PRO A 126 8.12 14.48 -8.36
CA PRO A 126 8.50 15.57 -9.27
C PRO A 126 7.48 15.84 -10.37
N GLN A 127 6.75 14.81 -10.84
CA GLN A 127 5.65 15.01 -11.78
C GLN A 127 4.45 15.66 -11.09
N MET A 128 4.10 15.23 -9.88
CA MET A 128 3.01 15.83 -9.10
C MET A 128 3.30 17.31 -8.78
N GLN A 129 4.55 17.67 -8.48
CA GLN A 129 5.00 19.05 -8.27
C GLN A 129 4.76 19.91 -9.52
N ARG A 130 5.14 19.43 -10.71
CA ARG A 130 4.88 20.14 -11.99
C ARG A 130 3.38 20.37 -12.24
N GLN A 131 2.53 19.49 -11.73
CA GLN A 131 1.06 19.58 -11.82
C GLN A 131 0.44 20.49 -10.77
N GLY A 132 1.17 20.81 -9.68
CA GLY A 132 0.64 21.49 -8.50
C GLY A 132 -0.41 20.67 -7.74
N LYS A 133 -0.46 19.35 -7.93
CA LYS A 133 -1.45 18.47 -7.31
C LYS A 133 -1.01 17.01 -7.33
N GLY A 134 -1.25 16.28 -6.21
CA GLY A 134 -1.02 14.85 -6.11
C GLY A 134 -1.56 14.25 -4.81
N ALA A 135 -1.72 12.93 -4.79
CA ALA A 135 -2.04 12.16 -3.59
C ALA A 135 -1.14 10.92 -3.50
N VAL A 136 -0.40 10.81 -2.41
CA VAL A 136 0.43 9.63 -2.10
C VAL A 136 -0.19 8.88 -0.93
N ILE A 137 -0.44 7.58 -1.11
CA ILE A 137 -1.00 6.70 -0.09
C ILE A 137 0.02 5.59 0.20
N THR A 138 0.43 5.50 1.46
CA THR A 138 1.35 4.45 1.92
C THR A 138 0.62 3.44 2.80
N ILE A 139 1.04 2.18 2.77
CA ILE A 139 0.45 1.15 3.63
C ILE A 139 1.39 0.85 4.81
N ALA A 140 1.00 1.36 5.98
CA ALA A 140 1.61 1.05 7.27
C ALA A 140 1.02 -0.23 7.90
N SER A 141 0.81 -0.25 9.21
CA SER A 141 0.17 -1.33 9.97
C SER A 141 -0.24 -0.83 11.36
N GLN A 142 -1.33 -1.36 11.92
CA GLN A 142 -1.65 -1.19 13.34
C GLN A 142 -0.47 -1.62 14.24
N LEU A 143 0.29 -2.65 13.85
CA LEU A 143 1.43 -3.14 14.61
C LEU A 143 2.58 -2.14 14.68
N ALA A 144 2.68 -1.20 13.75
CA ALA A 144 3.65 -0.10 13.81
C ALA A 144 3.31 0.93 14.91
N ILE A 145 2.05 0.97 15.36
CA ILE A 145 1.56 1.87 16.40
C ILE A 145 1.65 1.20 17.78
N ALA A 146 1.21 -0.07 17.89
CA ALA A 146 1.11 -0.78 19.16
C ALA A 146 2.21 -1.82 19.43
N GLY A 147 3.02 -2.16 18.42
CA GLY A 147 3.96 -3.29 18.50
C GLY A 147 3.29 -4.65 18.30
N GLY A 148 4.09 -5.70 18.26
CA GLY A 148 3.63 -7.08 18.09
C GLY A 148 4.77 -8.07 18.27
N ARG A 149 4.44 -9.34 18.49
CA ARG A 149 5.43 -10.41 18.72
C ARG A 149 5.85 -11.05 17.39
N GLY A 150 7.12 -11.47 17.30
CA GLY A 150 7.61 -12.33 16.22
C GLY A 150 7.55 -11.75 14.83
N ASN A 151 7.75 -10.43 14.66
CA ASN A 151 7.71 -9.76 13.36
C ASN A 151 8.54 -8.47 13.36
N SER A 152 9.76 -8.54 13.88
CA SER A 152 10.60 -7.38 14.17
C SER A 152 10.89 -6.51 12.93
N ALA A 153 11.37 -7.12 11.84
CA ALA A 153 11.70 -6.39 10.61
C ALA A 153 10.48 -5.69 10.00
N TYR A 154 9.35 -6.42 9.90
CA TYR A 154 8.12 -5.88 9.34
C TYR A 154 7.58 -4.69 10.15
N ILE A 155 7.51 -4.83 11.48
CA ILE A 155 6.98 -3.79 12.37
C ILE A 155 7.87 -2.54 12.32
N ALA A 156 9.20 -2.72 12.36
CA ALA A 156 10.15 -1.63 12.24
C ALA A 156 10.02 -0.90 10.88
N ALA A 157 9.93 -1.66 9.78
CA ALA A 157 9.71 -1.09 8.45
C ALA A 157 8.38 -0.33 8.36
N LYS A 158 7.29 -0.85 8.95
CA LYS A 158 5.98 -0.16 8.96
C LYS A 158 5.99 1.09 9.84
N GLY A 159 6.78 1.12 10.91
CA GLY A 159 7.05 2.33 11.70
C GLY A 159 7.82 3.39 10.88
N ALA A 160 8.84 2.98 10.15
CA ALA A 160 9.59 3.85 9.24
C ALA A 160 8.69 4.45 8.15
N ILE A 161 7.72 3.69 7.60
CA ILE A 161 6.74 4.20 6.64
C ILE A 161 5.87 5.32 7.25
N ILE A 162 5.43 5.19 8.50
CA ILE A 162 4.67 6.24 9.19
C ILE A 162 5.49 7.54 9.26
N SER A 163 6.75 7.44 9.66
CA SER A 163 7.64 8.60 9.75
C SER A 163 7.92 9.21 8.38
N LEU A 164 8.23 8.39 7.37
CA LEU A 164 8.46 8.82 5.99
C LEU A 164 7.22 9.53 5.41
N THR A 165 6.02 9.00 5.68
CA THR A 165 4.75 9.61 5.26
C THR A 165 4.59 11.03 5.81
N LYS A 166 4.87 11.21 7.12
CA LYS A 166 4.77 12.54 7.76
C LYS A 166 5.79 13.52 7.19
N THR A 167 7.03 13.07 6.95
CA THR A 167 8.07 13.90 6.35
C THR A 167 7.65 14.34 4.94
N MET A 168 7.28 13.41 4.07
CA MET A 168 6.80 13.76 2.72
C MET A 168 5.56 14.67 2.75
N ALA A 169 4.66 14.50 3.71
CA ALA A 169 3.49 15.36 3.84
C ALA A 169 3.86 16.81 4.12
N VAL A 170 4.84 17.04 4.99
CA VAL A 170 5.33 18.40 5.32
C VAL A 170 6.14 19.00 4.16
N ASP A 171 7.02 18.18 3.57
CA ASP A 171 7.92 18.64 2.50
C ASP A 171 7.14 19.13 1.25
N PHE A 172 6.02 18.47 0.91
CA PHE A 172 5.31 18.68 -0.36
C PHE A 172 3.91 19.29 -0.22
N ALA A 173 3.47 19.69 0.98
CA ALA A 173 2.15 20.28 1.18
C ALA A 173 1.93 21.56 0.38
N THR A 174 2.96 22.41 0.29
CA THR A 174 2.90 23.69 -0.47
C THR A 174 2.86 23.48 -1.98
N ASP A 175 3.25 22.29 -2.44
CA ASP A 175 3.16 21.87 -3.85
C ASP A 175 1.77 21.30 -4.20
N GLY A 176 0.81 21.35 -3.28
CA GLY A 176 -0.52 20.76 -3.46
C GLY A 176 -0.55 19.23 -3.40
N ILE A 177 0.48 18.60 -2.83
CA ILE A 177 0.60 17.14 -2.73
C ILE A 177 0.22 16.71 -1.31
N ARG A 178 -0.72 15.78 -1.21
CA ARG A 178 -1.13 15.16 0.05
C ARG A 178 -0.48 13.78 0.21
N VAL A 179 0.07 13.51 1.37
CA VAL A 179 0.70 12.21 1.66
C VAL A 179 0.12 11.66 2.95
N ASN A 180 -0.49 10.48 2.89
CA ASN A 180 -1.14 9.85 4.04
C ASN A 180 -0.82 8.37 4.11
N ALA A 181 -0.82 7.82 5.32
CA ALA A 181 -0.68 6.38 5.57
C ALA A 181 -2.04 5.76 5.94
N ILE A 182 -2.24 4.52 5.53
CA ILE A 182 -3.27 3.66 6.12
C ILE A 182 -2.57 2.65 7.02
N ALA A 183 -3.11 2.44 8.22
CA ALA A 183 -2.65 1.42 9.17
C ALA A 183 -3.73 0.32 9.30
N PRO A 184 -3.70 -0.71 8.43
CA PRO A 184 -4.67 -1.79 8.50
C PRO A 184 -4.46 -2.67 9.74
N GLY A 185 -5.54 -3.27 10.20
CA GLY A 185 -5.55 -4.41 11.11
C GLY A 185 -5.18 -5.73 10.42
N ALA A 186 -5.65 -6.83 10.99
CA ALA A 186 -5.55 -8.12 10.34
C ALA A 186 -6.60 -8.20 9.21
N ILE A 187 -6.14 -8.14 7.97
CA ILE A 187 -6.95 -8.18 6.76
C ILE A 187 -6.82 -9.55 6.11
N ASP A 188 -7.94 -10.17 5.77
CA ASP A 188 -7.97 -11.49 5.12
C ASP A 188 -7.37 -11.42 3.72
N THR A 189 -6.11 -11.76 3.63
CA THR A 189 -5.26 -11.66 2.44
C THR A 189 -4.24 -12.79 2.43
N PRO A 190 -3.63 -13.11 1.27
CA PRO A 190 -2.55 -14.08 1.20
C PRO A 190 -1.37 -13.77 2.14
N LEU A 191 -1.09 -12.49 2.42
CA LEU A 191 -0.05 -12.09 3.38
C LEU A 191 -0.38 -12.59 4.80
N LEU A 192 -1.60 -12.36 5.27
CA LEU A 192 -2.06 -12.79 6.59
C LEU A 192 -2.06 -14.33 6.70
N ASN A 193 -2.56 -15.00 5.67
CA ASN A 193 -2.63 -16.46 5.63
C ASN A 193 -1.23 -17.09 5.67
N ARG A 194 -0.26 -16.55 4.92
CA ARG A 194 1.16 -16.96 5.00
C ARG A 194 1.76 -16.69 6.38
N SER A 195 1.36 -15.61 7.05
CA SER A 195 1.82 -15.32 8.42
C SER A 195 1.33 -16.36 9.41
N PHE A 196 0.07 -16.76 9.34
CA PHE A 196 -0.49 -17.80 10.21
C PHE A 196 0.09 -19.19 9.94
N ALA A 197 0.36 -19.52 8.68
CA ALA A 197 0.94 -20.81 8.29
C ALA A 197 2.33 -21.10 8.89
N ARG A 198 2.99 -20.09 9.49
CA ARG A 198 4.28 -20.29 10.22
C ARG A 198 4.09 -20.87 11.63
N HIS A 199 2.88 -20.96 12.12
CA HIS A 199 2.58 -21.43 13.47
C HIS A 199 2.11 -22.89 13.46
N ALA A 200 2.46 -23.64 14.51
CA ALA A 200 2.08 -25.05 14.62
C ALA A 200 0.56 -25.25 14.76
N ASP A 201 -0.13 -24.31 15.41
CA ASP A 201 -1.58 -24.32 15.56
C ASP A 201 -2.18 -23.07 14.87
N VAL A 202 -2.43 -23.22 13.59
CA VAL A 202 -2.93 -22.14 12.72
C VAL A 202 -4.30 -21.63 13.19
N GLU A 203 -5.22 -22.53 13.55
CA GLU A 203 -6.58 -22.14 13.92
C GLU A 203 -6.61 -21.38 15.24
N LYS A 204 -5.85 -21.80 16.23
CA LYS A 204 -5.72 -21.09 17.50
C LYS A 204 -5.15 -19.67 17.32
N VAL A 205 -4.13 -19.53 16.47
CA VAL A 205 -3.53 -18.22 16.18
C VAL A 205 -4.50 -17.33 15.41
N ARG A 206 -5.24 -17.88 14.44
CA ARG A 206 -6.31 -17.16 13.72
C ARG A 206 -7.40 -16.69 14.67
N GLU A 207 -7.88 -17.56 15.53
CA GLU A 207 -8.91 -17.23 16.52
C GLU A 207 -8.43 -16.15 17.50
N THR A 208 -7.23 -16.32 18.05
CA THR A 208 -6.61 -15.33 18.94
C THR A 208 -6.47 -13.97 18.25
N SER A 209 -5.99 -13.94 17.02
CA SER A 209 -5.86 -12.72 16.24
C SER A 209 -7.21 -12.05 15.98
N ARG A 210 -8.21 -12.83 15.55
CA ARG A 210 -9.57 -12.36 15.32
C ARG A 210 -10.19 -11.75 16.59
N ASN A 211 -10.05 -12.42 17.71
CA ASN A 211 -10.65 -12.02 18.99
C ASN A 211 -10.02 -10.77 19.61
N ARG A 212 -8.84 -10.35 19.16
CA ARG A 212 -8.23 -9.08 19.56
C ARG A 212 -8.89 -7.85 18.91
N HIS A 213 -9.58 -8.02 17.79
CA HIS A 213 -10.35 -6.93 17.17
C HIS A 213 -11.68 -6.76 17.92
N ALA A 214 -12.09 -5.53 18.21
CA ALA A 214 -13.38 -5.27 18.83
C ALA A 214 -14.54 -5.83 17.99
N MET A 215 -14.42 -5.77 16.66
CA MET A 215 -15.40 -6.32 15.71
C MET A 215 -15.37 -7.85 15.60
N LYS A 216 -14.45 -8.56 16.27
CA LYS A 216 -14.35 -10.04 16.31
C LYS A 216 -14.27 -10.71 14.93
N ARG A 217 -13.73 -10.01 13.95
CA ARG A 217 -13.50 -10.52 12.58
C ARG A 217 -12.23 -9.94 11.98
N PHE A 218 -11.75 -10.55 10.91
CA PHE A 218 -10.76 -9.91 10.04
C PHE A 218 -11.43 -8.86 9.15
N GLY A 219 -10.66 -7.85 8.78
CA GLY A 219 -11.06 -6.91 7.75
C GLY A 219 -10.97 -7.55 6.35
N ARG A 220 -11.72 -7.02 5.41
CA ARG A 220 -11.60 -7.35 3.99
C ARG A 220 -10.69 -6.34 3.30
N ALA A 221 -10.04 -6.77 2.21
CA ALA A 221 -9.16 -5.88 1.43
C ALA A 221 -9.92 -4.67 0.87
N GLU A 222 -11.20 -4.86 0.51
CA GLU A 222 -12.10 -3.81 0.02
C GLU A 222 -12.36 -2.71 1.07
N GLU A 223 -12.39 -3.06 2.36
CA GLU A 223 -12.59 -2.07 3.45
C GLU A 223 -11.37 -1.14 3.56
N VAL A 224 -10.17 -1.65 3.28
CA VAL A 224 -8.94 -0.84 3.22
C VAL A 224 -8.89 -0.02 1.91
N ALA A 225 -9.38 -0.61 0.80
CA ALA A 225 -9.46 0.07 -0.49
C ALA A 225 -10.39 1.29 -0.45
N GLU A 226 -11.51 1.24 0.30
CA GLU A 226 -12.38 2.42 0.48
C GLU A 226 -11.67 3.56 1.23
N ALA A 227 -10.85 3.24 2.24
CA ALA A 227 -10.02 4.24 2.90
C ALA A 227 -8.97 4.83 1.94
N ALA A 228 -8.36 3.98 1.10
CA ALA A 228 -7.43 4.44 0.08
C ALA A 228 -8.11 5.35 -0.94
N LEU A 229 -9.31 5.01 -1.39
CA LEU A 229 -10.09 5.83 -2.31
C LEU A 229 -10.47 7.19 -1.70
N TYR A 230 -10.85 7.25 -0.42
CA TYR A 230 -11.05 8.52 0.28
C TYR A 230 -9.77 9.38 0.22
N LEU A 231 -8.62 8.82 0.58
CA LEU A 231 -7.34 9.53 0.59
C LEU A 231 -6.85 9.91 -0.82
N ALA A 232 -7.19 9.12 -1.84
CA ALA A 232 -6.86 9.40 -3.24
C ALA A 232 -7.68 10.55 -3.83
N SER A 233 -8.92 10.71 -3.38
CA SER A 233 -9.89 11.64 -3.95
C SER A 233 -9.81 13.06 -3.36
N ASP A 234 -10.46 14.02 -4.02
CA ASP A 234 -10.53 15.42 -3.57
C ASP A 234 -11.37 15.59 -2.29
N THR A 235 -12.13 14.56 -1.87
CA THR A 235 -12.89 14.59 -0.60
C THR A 235 -11.97 14.64 0.63
N SER A 236 -10.70 14.28 0.49
CA SER A 236 -9.68 14.39 1.54
C SER A 236 -8.75 15.60 1.35
N SER A 237 -9.24 16.70 0.76
CA SER A 237 -8.45 17.88 0.37
C SER A 237 -7.71 18.56 1.53
N PHE A 238 -8.16 18.40 2.76
CA PHE A 238 -7.51 18.95 3.97
C PHE A 238 -6.87 17.86 4.85
N THR A 239 -6.55 16.67 4.26
CA THR A 239 -5.95 15.54 4.97
C THR A 239 -4.57 15.26 4.40
N THR A 240 -3.50 15.58 5.15
CA THR A 240 -2.11 15.24 4.84
C THR A 240 -1.35 14.93 6.12
N GLY A 241 -0.36 14.03 6.08
CA GLY A 241 0.41 13.57 7.25
C GLY A 241 -0.37 12.65 8.19
N ALA A 242 -1.60 12.28 7.86
CA ALA A 242 -2.44 11.44 8.70
C ALA A 242 -2.04 9.96 8.60
N VAL A 243 -2.31 9.24 9.71
CA VAL A 243 -2.29 7.78 9.76
C VAL A 243 -3.72 7.31 10.01
N MET A 244 -4.39 6.87 8.94
CA MET A 244 -5.77 6.39 9.01
C MET A 244 -5.79 4.92 9.45
N VAL A 245 -6.33 4.65 10.61
CA VAL A 245 -6.44 3.30 11.17
C VAL A 245 -7.70 2.61 10.61
N VAL A 246 -7.52 1.38 10.08
CA VAL A 246 -8.61 0.52 9.56
C VAL A 246 -8.41 -0.88 10.15
N ASP A 247 -8.76 -1.06 11.43
CA ASP A 247 -8.33 -2.20 12.24
C ASP A 247 -9.45 -2.90 13.03
N GLY A 248 -10.70 -2.59 12.77
CA GLY A 248 -11.83 -3.18 13.48
C GLY A 248 -11.82 -2.93 15.00
N GLY A 249 -11.21 -1.80 15.42
CA GLY A 249 -11.13 -1.37 16.81
C GLY A 249 -10.05 -2.07 17.63
N TRP A 250 -9.05 -2.66 16.99
CA TRP A 250 -7.95 -3.35 17.68
C TRP A 250 -7.10 -2.40 18.53
N LEU A 251 -6.81 -1.19 18.04
CA LEU A 251 -6.04 -0.18 18.80
C LEU A 251 -6.87 0.57 19.85
N ALA A 252 -8.18 0.44 19.81
CA ALA A 252 -9.09 1.13 20.75
C ALA A 252 -9.51 0.26 21.94
N ALA A 253 -9.14 -1.04 21.93
CA ALA A 253 -9.57 -2.02 22.94
C ALA A 253 -8.42 -2.49 23.85
#